data_e5998645c7b3a007cf5c3c62735eface
#
_entry.id   e5998645c7b3a007cf5c3c62735eface
#
_cell.length_a   1.000
_cell.length_b   1.000
_cell.length_c   1.000
_cell.angle_alpha   90.00
_cell.angle_beta   90.00
_cell.angle_gamma   90.00
#
_symmetry.space_group_name_H-M   'P 1'
#
loop_
_entity.id
_entity.type
_entity.pdbx_description
1 polymer ?
#
loop_
_entity_poly.entity_id
_entity_poly.type
_entity_poly.pdbx_seq_one_letter_code
_entity_poly.pdbx_strand_id
1 'polypeptide(L)'
;MEITKTLPKDFPRNPNKFCDFCGYKNYCYKGDDLMILPENKRRDLNEVTKKTIWLYGKPFSGKTTFANKFPEPLMLNTDGNIKFVDAPYIPIKDEVSVTGRLTHRKFAWQIFKEAVDELEKKENSFKTIIVDLLEDLYEYCRLYMYDQLGITHESDDSFRAWDKVRIEFLSTIKRLMNLDYENIILISHEDTSKDITRKSGDKVTAIKPNLNDKVANKIAGMVDIVARVYVDEKQRVLSFKSDEVVFGGGRLKLRAKEINLDYEKFEEVYKCI
;
A
#
# COMPACT_ATOMS: atom_id res chain seq x y z
N MET A 1 2.02 43.09 36.11
CA MET A 1 3.11 42.25 36.61
C MET A 1 2.92 40.86 36.01
N GLU A 2 3.51 40.59 34.84
CA GLU A 2 3.45 39.27 34.21
C GLU A 2 4.41 38.34 34.96
N ILE A 3 3.85 37.39 35.68
CA ILE A 3 4.64 36.33 36.31
C ILE A 3 4.93 35.33 35.18
N THR A 4 6.11 35.42 34.58
CA THR A 4 6.65 34.37 33.72
C THR A 4 6.96 33.15 34.59
N LYS A 5 6.00 32.26 34.72
CA LYS A 5 6.21 30.95 35.36
C LYS A 5 7.04 30.07 34.45
N THR A 6 8.35 30.07 34.63
CA THR A 6 9.25 29.10 33.99
C THR A 6 9.22 27.81 34.79
N LEU A 7 8.76 26.72 34.15
CA LEU A 7 8.84 25.39 34.76
C LEU A 7 10.28 24.83 34.62
N PRO A 8 10.75 24.05 35.60
CA PRO A 8 12.03 23.34 35.49
C PRO A 8 12.04 22.42 34.28
N LYS A 9 13.20 22.26 33.64
CA LYS A 9 13.37 21.39 32.48
C LYS A 9 12.95 19.93 32.72
N ASP A 10 13.06 19.46 33.95
CA ASP A 10 12.79 18.08 34.35
C ASP A 10 11.41 17.91 35.01
N PHE A 11 10.48 18.83 34.78
CA PHE A 11 9.13 18.72 35.31
C PHE A 11 8.39 17.59 34.60
N PRO A 12 7.92 16.52 35.28
CA PRO A 12 7.27 15.40 34.65
C PRO A 12 5.95 15.82 34.00
N ARG A 13 5.78 15.47 32.72
CA ARG A 13 4.54 15.69 31.98
C ARG A 13 3.57 14.55 32.28
N ASN A 14 2.42 14.86 32.82
CA ASN A 14 1.38 13.89 33.15
C ASN A 14 -0.01 14.39 32.72
N PRO A 15 -0.33 14.41 31.42
CA PRO A 15 -1.63 14.86 30.95
C PRO A 15 -2.75 13.96 31.45
N ASN A 16 -3.80 14.56 32.01
CA ASN A 16 -4.98 13.86 32.49
C ASN A 16 -6.25 14.72 32.30
N LYS A 17 -7.41 14.17 32.67
CA LYS A 17 -8.73 14.82 32.49
C LYS A 17 -8.90 16.18 33.22
N PHE A 18 -7.99 16.53 34.13
CA PHE A 18 -8.01 17.81 34.83
C PHE A 18 -7.13 18.86 34.17
N CYS A 19 -6.39 18.52 33.14
CA CYS A 19 -5.49 19.46 32.44
C CYS A 19 -6.21 20.65 31.82
N ASP A 20 -7.51 20.53 31.53
CA ASP A 20 -8.31 21.63 31.00
C ASP A 20 -8.43 22.82 31.94
N PHE A 21 -8.30 22.57 33.24
CA PHE A 21 -8.35 23.58 34.32
C PHE A 21 -6.95 23.97 34.82
N CYS A 22 -5.90 23.33 34.31
CA CYS A 22 -4.53 23.54 34.75
C CYS A 22 -3.86 24.69 33.98
N GLY A 23 -3.30 25.65 34.66
CA GLY A 23 -2.55 26.76 34.06
C GLY A 23 -1.29 26.32 33.28
N TYR A 24 -0.90 25.04 33.36
CA TYR A 24 0.22 24.43 32.66
C TYR A 24 -0.23 23.47 31.57
N LYS A 25 -1.51 23.47 31.19
CA LYS A 25 -2.05 22.62 30.11
C LYS A 25 -1.17 22.63 28.86
N ASN A 26 -0.80 23.81 28.40
CA ASN A 26 0.05 23.98 27.22
C ASN A 26 1.45 23.36 27.37
N TYR A 27 1.97 23.23 28.58
CA TYR A 27 3.25 22.55 28.84
C TYR A 27 3.09 21.02 28.78
N CYS A 28 2.05 20.48 29.44
CA CYS A 28 1.82 19.04 29.49
C CYS A 28 1.44 18.46 28.11
N TYR A 29 0.68 19.22 27.30
CA TYR A 29 0.28 18.83 25.96
C TYR A 29 1.21 19.31 24.85
N LYS A 30 2.11 20.28 25.15
CA LYS A 30 3.21 20.69 24.27
C LYS A 30 4.43 19.82 24.58
N GLY A 31 4.32 18.50 24.32
CA GLY A 31 5.48 17.65 24.10
C GLY A 31 6.21 18.08 22.84
N ASP A 32 7.22 17.33 22.45
CA ASP A 32 7.97 17.53 21.20
C ASP A 32 7.11 17.42 19.91
N ASP A 33 5.79 17.25 20.08
CA ASP A 33 4.74 17.18 19.05
C ASP A 33 4.15 18.54 18.65
N LEU A 34 4.85 19.64 18.85
CA LEU A 34 4.46 20.91 18.22
C LEU A 34 4.53 20.74 16.71
N MET A 35 3.38 20.87 16.04
CA MET A 35 3.37 20.97 14.58
C MET A 35 4.21 22.20 14.19
N ILE A 36 5.43 21.94 13.76
CA ILE A 36 6.33 22.96 13.23
C ILE A 36 6.01 23.10 11.76
N LEU A 37 5.59 24.29 11.34
CA LEU A 37 5.43 24.58 9.93
C LEU A 37 6.81 24.53 9.25
N PRO A 38 6.93 23.88 8.07
CA PRO A 38 8.18 23.86 7.34
C PRO A 38 8.56 25.27 6.86
N GLU A 39 9.85 25.48 6.63
CA GLU A 39 10.33 26.71 5.99
C GLU A 39 9.69 26.90 4.60
N ASN A 40 9.44 28.14 4.21
CA ASN A 40 8.93 28.46 2.87
C ASN A 40 10.04 28.31 1.81
N LYS A 41 10.50 27.07 1.61
CA LYS A 41 11.54 26.71 0.64
C LYS A 41 11.05 25.56 -0.23
N ARG A 42 11.30 25.65 -1.53
CA ARG A 42 11.02 24.53 -2.45
C ARG A 42 11.92 23.33 -2.11
N ARG A 43 11.34 22.13 -2.11
CA ARG A 43 12.10 20.90 -1.93
C ARG A 43 12.97 20.61 -3.15
N ASP A 44 14.15 20.05 -2.92
CA ASP A 44 14.94 19.46 -3.99
C ASP A 44 14.35 18.08 -4.35
N LEU A 45 13.92 17.93 -5.60
CA LEU A 45 13.32 16.67 -6.06
C LEU A 45 14.37 15.58 -6.31
N ASN A 46 15.65 15.96 -6.44
CA ASN A 46 16.74 14.98 -6.57
C ASN A 46 17.02 14.20 -5.28
N GLU A 47 16.56 14.73 -4.13
CA GLU A 47 16.67 14.05 -2.83
C GLU A 47 15.58 13.00 -2.60
N VAL A 48 14.59 12.90 -3.50
CA VAL A 48 13.51 11.92 -3.35
C VAL A 48 14.01 10.54 -3.78
N THR A 49 14.26 9.69 -2.80
CA THR A 49 14.73 8.31 -3.03
C THR A 49 13.60 7.29 -2.98
N LYS A 50 12.52 7.59 -2.27
CA LYS A 50 11.39 6.67 -2.09
C LYS A 50 10.62 6.46 -3.40
N LYS A 51 10.36 5.18 -3.71
CA LYS A 51 9.58 4.75 -4.88
C LYS A 51 8.36 3.97 -4.44
N THR A 52 7.20 4.35 -4.96
CA THR A 52 5.94 3.63 -4.77
C THR A 52 5.42 3.17 -6.13
N ILE A 53 5.28 1.83 -6.29
CA ILE A 53 5.05 1.22 -7.59
C ILE A 53 3.89 0.25 -7.49
N TRP A 54 2.97 0.27 -8.45
CA TRP A 54 1.95 -0.75 -8.60
C TRP A 54 2.15 -1.50 -9.92
N LEU A 55 2.52 -2.76 -9.81
CA LEU A 55 2.71 -3.68 -10.93
C LEU A 55 1.47 -4.53 -11.12
N TYR A 56 0.98 -4.64 -12.34
CA TYR A 56 -0.10 -5.57 -12.65
C TYR A 56 0.15 -6.30 -13.98
N GLY A 57 -0.48 -7.45 -14.18
CA GLY A 57 -0.34 -8.25 -15.39
C GLY A 57 -0.81 -9.68 -15.19
N LYS A 58 -0.86 -10.46 -16.25
CA LYS A 58 -1.28 -11.86 -16.20
C LYS A 58 -0.42 -12.70 -15.25
N PRO A 59 -0.94 -13.82 -14.74
CA PRO A 59 -0.10 -14.82 -14.06
C PRO A 59 1.12 -15.19 -14.94
N PHE A 60 2.24 -15.49 -14.30
CA PHE A 60 3.51 -15.88 -14.96
C PHE A 60 4.18 -14.79 -15.81
N SER A 61 3.70 -13.56 -15.80
CA SER A 61 4.36 -12.47 -16.55
C SER A 61 5.70 -12.01 -15.94
N GLY A 62 6.02 -12.42 -14.70
CA GLY A 62 7.31 -12.14 -14.03
C GLY A 62 7.26 -11.00 -13.04
N LYS A 63 6.08 -10.54 -12.60
CA LYS A 63 5.90 -9.44 -11.63
C LYS A 63 6.68 -9.66 -10.33
N THR A 64 6.43 -10.78 -9.66
CA THR A 64 7.08 -11.16 -8.39
C THR A 64 8.58 -11.27 -8.55
N THR A 65 9.06 -11.94 -9.60
CA THR A 65 10.50 -12.07 -9.89
C THR A 65 11.16 -10.71 -10.13
N PHE A 66 10.47 -9.80 -10.79
CA PHE A 66 10.98 -8.44 -10.99
C PHE A 66 11.01 -7.64 -9.68
N ALA A 67 9.95 -7.67 -8.90
CA ALA A 67 9.89 -6.98 -7.61
C ALA A 67 10.97 -7.51 -6.64
N ASN A 68 11.27 -8.80 -6.69
CA ASN A 68 12.31 -9.42 -5.87
C ASN A 68 13.74 -8.97 -6.20
N LYS A 69 13.97 -8.31 -7.35
CA LYS A 69 15.28 -7.75 -7.69
C LYS A 69 15.58 -6.41 -7.02
N PHE A 70 14.61 -5.81 -6.35
CA PHE A 70 14.82 -4.59 -5.58
C PHE A 70 15.65 -4.87 -4.33
N PRO A 71 16.37 -3.86 -3.80
CA PRO A 71 17.28 -4.07 -2.68
C PRO A 71 16.55 -4.47 -1.40
N GLU A 72 17.09 -5.46 -0.70
CA GLU A 72 16.66 -5.92 0.64
C GLU A 72 15.14 -6.09 0.77
N PRO A 73 14.52 -6.98 -0.06
CA PRO A 73 13.08 -7.11 -0.12
C PRO A 73 12.51 -7.89 1.08
N LEU A 74 11.34 -7.47 1.56
CA LEU A 74 10.43 -8.26 2.39
C LEU A 74 9.12 -8.43 1.63
N MET A 75 8.66 -9.67 1.50
CA MET A 75 7.42 -9.97 0.79
C MET A 75 6.29 -10.28 1.78
N LEU A 76 5.18 -9.54 1.67
CA LEU A 76 3.91 -9.84 2.30
C LEU A 76 3.09 -10.67 1.31
N ASN A 77 3.17 -11.99 1.44
CA ASN A 77 2.67 -12.94 0.46
C ASN A 77 1.27 -13.44 0.83
N THR A 78 0.30 -13.26 -0.07
CA THR A 78 -1.11 -13.62 0.15
C THR A 78 -1.53 -14.91 -0.56
N ASP A 79 -0.90 -15.25 -1.69
CA ASP A 79 -1.31 -16.35 -2.56
C ASP A 79 -0.58 -17.69 -2.30
N GLY A 80 0.43 -17.69 -1.42
CA GLY A 80 1.22 -18.87 -1.09
C GLY A 80 2.23 -19.31 -2.17
N ASN A 81 2.37 -18.60 -3.28
CA ASN A 81 3.27 -18.95 -4.40
C ASN A 81 4.70 -18.47 -4.19
N ILE A 82 5.31 -18.80 -3.04
CA ILE A 82 6.62 -18.28 -2.64
C ILE A 82 7.79 -19.25 -2.88
N LYS A 83 7.54 -20.49 -3.32
CA LYS A 83 8.56 -21.56 -3.41
C LYS A 83 9.78 -21.22 -4.26
N PHE A 84 9.63 -20.35 -5.23
CA PHE A 84 10.69 -19.99 -6.19
C PHE A 84 11.16 -18.56 -6.02
N VAL A 85 10.91 -17.97 -4.86
CA VAL A 85 11.34 -16.62 -4.49
C VAL A 85 12.27 -16.74 -3.30
N ASP A 86 13.45 -16.15 -3.38
CA ASP A 86 14.50 -16.22 -2.36
C ASP A 86 14.46 -15.05 -1.36
N ALA A 87 13.40 -14.24 -1.39
CA ALA A 87 13.20 -13.15 -0.43
C ALA A 87 12.65 -13.67 0.91
N PRO A 88 12.98 -13.03 2.02
CA PRO A 88 12.24 -13.16 3.27
C PRO A 88 10.77 -12.81 3.04
N TYR A 89 9.86 -13.55 3.68
CA TYR A 89 8.43 -13.30 3.51
C TYR A 89 7.61 -13.53 4.78
N ILE A 90 6.49 -12.83 4.87
CA ILE A 90 5.44 -13.05 5.87
C ILE A 90 4.23 -13.63 5.12
N PRO A 91 3.77 -14.85 5.48
CA PRO A 91 2.55 -15.42 4.90
C PRO A 91 1.33 -14.69 5.45
N ILE A 92 0.59 -14.02 4.59
CA ILE A 92 -0.66 -13.35 4.94
C ILE A 92 -1.83 -14.30 4.66
N LYS A 93 -2.16 -15.11 5.63
CA LYS A 93 -3.22 -16.12 5.56
C LYS A 93 -3.90 -16.30 6.90
N ASP A 94 -5.13 -16.79 6.90
CA ASP A 94 -5.82 -17.12 8.13
C ASP A 94 -5.05 -18.18 8.94
N GLU A 95 -4.95 -17.94 10.23
CA GLU A 95 -4.45 -18.91 11.20
C GLU A 95 -5.63 -19.46 12.01
N VAL A 96 -5.75 -20.79 12.04
CA VAL A 96 -6.78 -21.48 12.82
C VAL A 96 -6.11 -22.36 13.85
N SER A 97 -6.45 -22.15 15.11
CA SER A 97 -6.02 -23.00 16.22
C SER A 97 -7.21 -23.57 16.96
N VAL A 98 -7.07 -24.80 17.45
CA VAL A 98 -8.11 -25.48 18.22
C VAL A 98 -7.59 -25.76 19.62
N THR A 99 -8.27 -25.23 20.64
CA THR A 99 -7.96 -25.47 22.05
C THR A 99 -9.16 -26.07 22.71
N GLY A 100 -9.09 -27.41 22.96
CA GLY A 100 -10.21 -28.17 23.47
C GLY A 100 -11.38 -28.19 22.46
N ARG A 101 -12.52 -27.57 22.82
CA ARG A 101 -13.72 -27.46 21.97
C ARG A 101 -13.85 -26.08 21.30
N LEU A 102 -12.89 -25.19 21.53
CA LEU A 102 -12.91 -23.82 21.00
C LEU A 102 -11.99 -23.74 19.80
N THR A 103 -12.52 -23.18 18.71
CA THR A 103 -11.77 -22.84 17.52
C THR A 103 -11.49 -21.34 17.54
N HIS A 104 -10.21 -20.98 17.49
CA HIS A 104 -9.76 -19.59 17.37
C HIS A 104 -9.29 -19.35 15.96
N ARG A 105 -9.82 -18.30 15.31
CA ARG A 105 -9.39 -17.86 13.98
C ARG A 105 -8.77 -16.49 14.10
N LYS A 106 -7.55 -16.33 13.58
CA LYS A 106 -6.92 -15.05 13.35
C LYS A 106 -6.96 -14.79 11.84
N PHE A 107 -7.62 -13.73 11.46
CA PHE A 107 -7.81 -13.41 10.04
C PHE A 107 -6.51 -12.94 9.38
N ALA A 108 -6.32 -13.26 8.11
CA ALA A 108 -5.21 -12.80 7.30
C ALA A 108 -5.07 -11.27 7.32
N TRP A 109 -6.18 -10.55 7.31
CA TRP A 109 -6.19 -9.08 7.43
C TRP A 109 -5.61 -8.57 8.75
N GLN A 110 -5.83 -9.26 9.86
CA GLN A 110 -5.23 -8.92 11.16
C GLN A 110 -3.72 -9.11 11.12
N ILE A 111 -3.26 -10.23 10.53
CA ILE A 111 -1.83 -10.51 10.35
C ILE A 111 -1.17 -9.44 9.49
N PHE A 112 -1.83 -9.01 8.41
CA PHE A 112 -1.33 -7.91 7.58
C PHE A 112 -1.22 -6.60 8.37
N LYS A 113 -2.23 -6.24 9.19
CA LYS A 113 -2.16 -5.03 10.03
C LYS A 113 -1.02 -5.11 11.04
N GLU A 114 -0.83 -6.25 11.70
CA GLU A 114 0.29 -6.46 12.61
C GLU A 114 1.65 -6.33 11.89
N ALA A 115 1.76 -6.87 10.66
CA ALA A 115 2.97 -6.69 9.86
C ALA A 115 3.23 -5.20 9.55
N VAL A 116 2.19 -4.43 9.23
CA VAL A 116 2.31 -2.97 9.04
C VAL A 116 2.72 -2.27 10.33
N ASP A 117 2.13 -2.64 11.48
CA ASP A 117 2.47 -2.10 12.80
C ASP A 117 3.96 -2.35 13.16
N GLU A 118 4.47 -3.55 12.86
CA GLU A 118 5.90 -3.87 13.05
C GLU A 118 6.81 -3.09 12.09
N LEU A 119 6.39 -2.93 10.84
CA LEU A 119 7.14 -2.16 9.86
C LEU A 119 7.19 -0.66 10.19
N GLU A 120 6.18 -0.11 10.87
CA GLU A 120 6.17 1.27 11.34
C GLU A 120 7.26 1.55 12.39
N LYS A 121 7.64 0.55 13.18
CA LYS A 121 8.72 0.67 14.19
C LYS A 121 10.09 0.88 13.57
N LYS A 122 10.27 0.48 12.30
CA LYS A 122 11.53 0.57 11.55
C LYS A 122 12.71 -0.17 12.21
N GLU A 123 12.46 -1.14 13.05
CA GLU A 123 13.47 -1.95 13.75
C GLU A 123 13.92 -3.14 12.89
N ASN A 124 14.26 -2.88 11.62
CA ASN A 124 14.67 -3.89 10.65
C ASN A 124 15.60 -3.29 9.59
N SER A 125 16.21 -4.14 8.76
CA SER A 125 17.14 -3.74 7.69
C SER A 125 16.53 -3.74 6.29
N PHE A 126 15.23 -4.04 6.14
CA PHE A 126 14.59 -4.06 4.84
C PHE A 126 14.56 -2.69 4.18
N LYS A 127 14.68 -2.65 2.86
CA LYS A 127 14.57 -1.44 2.04
C LYS A 127 13.36 -1.46 1.14
N THR A 128 12.88 -2.63 0.80
CA THR A 128 11.76 -2.84 -0.12
C THR A 128 10.67 -3.65 0.55
N ILE A 129 9.43 -3.14 0.53
CA ILE A 129 8.25 -3.87 0.99
C ILE A 129 7.40 -4.21 -0.23
N ILE A 130 7.08 -5.49 -0.41
CA ILE A 130 6.32 -6.02 -1.53
C ILE A 130 5.02 -6.63 -1.00
N VAL A 131 3.88 -6.26 -1.57
CA VAL A 131 2.58 -6.90 -1.31
C VAL A 131 2.18 -7.70 -2.55
N ASP A 132 2.09 -9.01 -2.40
CA ASP A 132 1.81 -9.95 -3.49
C ASP A 132 0.78 -11.02 -3.06
N LEU A 133 -0.52 -10.92 -3.39
CA LEU A 133 -1.24 -10.03 -4.30
C LEU A 133 -2.18 -9.05 -3.57
N LEU A 134 -2.43 -7.91 -4.18
CA LEU A 134 -3.26 -6.85 -3.59
C LEU A 134 -4.76 -7.17 -3.62
N GLU A 135 -5.25 -7.86 -4.65
CA GLU A 135 -6.65 -8.29 -4.74
C GLU A 135 -7.03 -9.30 -3.67
N ASP A 136 -6.14 -10.26 -3.36
CA ASP A 136 -6.36 -11.22 -2.27
C ASP A 136 -6.42 -10.50 -0.93
N LEU A 137 -5.52 -9.53 -0.75
CA LEU A 137 -5.49 -8.72 0.46
C LEU A 137 -6.79 -7.91 0.64
N TYR A 138 -7.38 -7.42 -0.47
CA TYR A 138 -8.68 -6.74 -0.43
C TYR A 138 -9.81 -7.70 -0.02
N GLU A 139 -9.78 -8.92 -0.52
CA GLU A 139 -10.72 -9.97 -0.16
C GLU A 139 -10.58 -10.36 1.33
N TYR A 140 -9.36 -10.49 1.86
CA TYR A 140 -9.11 -10.75 3.28
C TYR A 140 -9.65 -9.62 4.18
N CYS A 141 -9.49 -8.37 3.74
CA CYS A 141 -10.11 -7.23 4.41
C CYS A 141 -11.63 -7.34 4.43
N ARG A 142 -12.25 -7.74 3.30
CA ARG A 142 -13.69 -7.93 3.17
C ARG A 142 -14.19 -9.00 4.16
N LEU A 143 -13.56 -10.17 4.16
CA LEU A 143 -13.93 -11.27 5.05
C LEU A 143 -13.81 -10.88 6.53
N TYR A 144 -12.72 -10.23 6.91
CA TYR A 144 -12.54 -9.71 8.26
C TYR A 144 -13.63 -8.70 8.64
N MET A 145 -13.90 -7.73 7.79
CA MET A 145 -14.91 -6.70 8.06
C MET A 145 -16.32 -7.28 8.15
N TYR A 146 -16.65 -8.29 7.34
CA TYR A 146 -17.94 -8.97 7.41
C TYR A 146 -18.10 -9.69 8.74
N ASP A 147 -17.07 -10.40 9.22
CA ASP A 147 -17.07 -11.02 10.54
C ASP A 147 -17.28 -9.97 11.65
N GLN A 148 -16.55 -8.86 11.62
CA GLN A 148 -16.68 -7.77 12.61
C GLN A 148 -18.06 -7.11 12.61
N LEU A 149 -18.76 -7.13 11.48
CA LEU A 149 -20.10 -6.54 11.32
C LEU A 149 -21.21 -7.57 11.56
N GLY A 150 -20.88 -8.84 11.81
CA GLY A 150 -21.86 -9.93 11.97
C GLY A 150 -22.63 -10.23 10.68
N ILE A 151 -22.03 -9.98 9.51
CA ILE A 151 -22.62 -10.21 8.19
C ILE A 151 -22.27 -11.63 7.76
N THR A 152 -23.26 -12.49 7.62
CA THR A 152 -23.08 -13.87 7.16
C THR A 152 -23.30 -14.03 5.66
N HIS A 153 -24.10 -13.17 5.07
CA HIS A 153 -24.40 -13.21 3.63
C HIS A 153 -24.32 -11.82 3.00
N GLU A 154 -23.88 -11.72 1.76
CA GLU A 154 -23.75 -10.42 1.06
C GLU A 154 -25.06 -9.65 0.93
N SER A 155 -26.21 -10.33 0.97
CA SER A 155 -27.53 -9.71 0.94
C SER A 155 -27.94 -9.00 2.24
N ASP A 156 -27.26 -9.28 3.35
CA ASP A 156 -27.73 -8.85 4.69
C ASP A 156 -27.56 -7.35 4.96
N ASP A 157 -26.50 -6.72 4.44
CA ASP A 157 -26.30 -5.25 4.46
C ASP A 157 -25.22 -4.82 3.45
N SER A 158 -25.45 -5.09 2.17
CA SER A 158 -24.44 -4.96 1.13
C SER A 158 -23.91 -3.53 0.95
N PHE A 159 -24.73 -2.50 1.11
CA PHE A 159 -24.34 -1.14 0.75
C PHE A 159 -23.43 -0.47 1.79
N ARG A 160 -23.77 -0.58 3.08
CA ARG A 160 -22.98 0.02 4.17
C ARG A 160 -21.70 -0.75 4.46
N ALA A 161 -21.77 -2.08 4.32
CA ALA A 161 -20.62 -2.95 4.53
C ALA A 161 -19.49 -2.67 3.52
N TRP A 162 -19.82 -2.50 2.24
CA TRP A 162 -18.84 -2.18 1.20
C TRP A 162 -18.10 -0.85 1.44
N ASP A 163 -18.80 0.16 1.96
CA ASP A 163 -18.15 1.42 2.32
C ASP A 163 -17.16 1.24 3.47
N LYS A 164 -17.53 0.47 4.50
CA LYS A 164 -16.67 0.18 5.64
C LYS A 164 -15.43 -0.63 5.21
N VAL A 165 -15.61 -1.67 4.39
CA VAL A 165 -14.50 -2.45 3.82
C VAL A 165 -13.55 -1.53 3.05
N ARG A 166 -14.08 -0.68 2.19
CA ARG A 166 -13.26 0.25 1.39
C ARG A 166 -12.49 1.23 2.26
N ILE A 167 -13.11 1.78 3.30
CA ILE A 167 -12.46 2.73 4.22
C ILE A 167 -11.35 2.03 4.99
N GLU A 168 -11.61 0.87 5.59
CA GLU A 168 -10.64 0.08 6.33
C GLU A 168 -9.43 -0.29 5.45
N PHE A 169 -9.70 -0.82 4.26
CA PHE A 169 -8.65 -1.20 3.31
C PHE A 169 -7.78 -0.01 2.90
N LEU A 170 -8.41 1.07 2.41
CA LEU A 170 -7.67 2.23 1.92
C LEU A 170 -6.91 2.97 3.02
N SER A 171 -7.43 3.00 4.25
CA SER A 171 -6.72 3.60 5.38
C SER A 171 -5.45 2.80 5.73
N THR A 172 -5.53 1.48 5.74
CA THR A 172 -4.39 0.60 6.01
C THR A 172 -3.36 0.64 4.87
N ILE A 173 -3.82 0.61 3.60
CA ILE A 173 -2.90 0.79 2.46
C ILE A 173 -2.23 2.17 2.50
N LYS A 174 -2.93 3.22 2.90
CA LYS A 174 -2.32 4.55 3.05
C LYS A 174 -1.24 4.56 4.15
N ARG A 175 -1.43 3.85 5.27
CA ARG A 175 -0.39 3.65 6.29
C ARG A 175 0.83 2.98 5.68
N LEU A 176 0.63 1.85 4.97
CA LEU A 176 1.71 1.14 4.28
C LEU A 176 2.46 2.07 3.31
N MET A 177 1.76 2.86 2.48
CA MET A 177 2.39 3.79 1.54
C MET A 177 3.21 4.88 2.23
N ASN A 178 2.86 5.24 3.47
CA ASN A 178 3.57 6.26 4.24
C ASN A 178 4.77 5.72 5.03
N LEU A 179 4.99 4.40 5.06
CA LEU A 179 6.15 3.81 5.73
C LEU A 179 7.46 4.37 5.15
N ASP A 180 8.45 4.54 6.00
CA ASP A 180 9.77 5.05 5.63
C ASP A 180 10.68 3.92 5.09
N TYR A 181 10.36 3.40 3.90
CA TYR A 181 11.16 2.44 3.14
C TYR A 181 11.49 3.02 1.77
N GLU A 182 12.62 2.59 1.20
CA GLU A 182 13.06 3.08 -0.11
C GLU A 182 12.08 2.70 -1.23
N ASN A 183 11.52 1.48 -1.15
CA ASN A 183 10.58 1.01 -2.16
C ASN A 183 9.36 0.36 -1.53
N ILE A 184 8.18 0.68 -2.04
CA ILE A 184 6.93 -0.01 -1.71
C ILE A 184 6.29 -0.44 -3.02
N ILE A 185 6.14 -1.75 -3.20
CA ILE A 185 5.68 -2.36 -4.43
C ILE A 185 4.38 -3.13 -4.17
N LEU A 186 3.34 -2.77 -4.89
CA LEU A 186 2.09 -3.51 -4.91
C LEU A 186 2.03 -4.36 -6.18
N ILE A 187 1.58 -5.60 -6.06
CA ILE A 187 1.41 -6.52 -7.19
C ILE A 187 -0.04 -6.94 -7.28
N SER A 188 -0.59 -6.96 -8.51
CA SER A 188 -1.93 -7.43 -8.82
C SER A 188 -1.94 -8.27 -10.09
N HIS A 189 -2.96 -9.11 -10.25
CA HIS A 189 -3.28 -9.70 -11.53
C HIS A 189 -3.97 -8.67 -12.45
N GLU A 190 -3.96 -8.97 -13.73
CA GLU A 190 -4.68 -8.23 -14.77
C GLU A 190 -6.11 -8.76 -14.87
N ASP A 191 -7.08 -7.84 -14.91
CA ASP A 191 -8.46 -8.13 -15.27
C ASP A 191 -8.73 -7.68 -16.72
N THR A 192 -9.22 -8.61 -17.53
CA THR A 192 -9.66 -8.39 -18.91
C THR A 192 -11.10 -8.83 -19.12
N SER A 193 -11.90 -8.86 -18.06
CA SER A 193 -13.29 -9.33 -18.11
C SER A 193 -14.29 -8.26 -18.52
N LYS A 194 -13.89 -6.98 -18.52
CA LYS A 194 -14.80 -5.86 -18.75
C LYS A 194 -14.56 -5.21 -20.09
N ASP A 195 -15.62 -5.12 -20.89
CA ASP A 195 -15.65 -4.30 -22.08
C ASP A 195 -16.03 -2.87 -21.76
N ILE A 196 -15.37 -1.93 -22.40
CA ILE A 196 -15.68 -0.51 -22.38
C ILE A 196 -16.05 -0.02 -23.79
N THR A 197 -16.88 1.00 -23.86
CA THR A 197 -17.16 1.67 -25.13
C THR A 197 -16.26 2.90 -25.26
N ARG A 198 -15.41 2.91 -26.28
CA ARG A 198 -14.56 4.07 -26.61
C ARG A 198 -15.42 5.26 -27.04
N LYS A 199 -14.82 6.45 -27.01
CA LYS A 199 -15.45 7.66 -27.56
C LYS A 199 -15.82 7.55 -29.03
N SER A 200 -15.10 6.68 -29.78
CA SER A 200 -15.41 6.33 -31.17
C SER A 200 -16.68 5.46 -31.34
N GLY A 201 -17.24 4.92 -30.24
CA GLY A 201 -18.37 3.98 -30.24
C GLY A 201 -17.96 2.50 -30.28
N ASP A 202 -16.68 2.19 -30.45
CA ASP A 202 -16.20 0.81 -30.50
C ASP A 202 -16.15 0.17 -29.12
N LYS A 203 -16.57 -1.10 -29.02
CA LYS A 203 -16.40 -1.90 -27.81
C LYS A 203 -15.02 -2.54 -27.81
N VAL A 204 -14.28 -2.35 -26.73
CA VAL A 204 -12.95 -2.93 -26.52
C VAL A 204 -12.83 -3.44 -25.09
N THR A 205 -12.05 -4.50 -24.91
CA THR A 205 -11.78 -5.05 -23.58
C THR A 205 -10.82 -4.14 -22.80
N ALA A 206 -11.22 -3.69 -21.62
CA ALA A 206 -10.35 -2.92 -20.75
C ALA A 206 -9.26 -3.81 -20.14
N ILE A 207 -8.08 -3.24 -19.97
CA ILE A 207 -6.91 -3.89 -19.37
C ILE A 207 -6.57 -3.14 -18.09
N LYS A 208 -6.81 -3.74 -16.94
CA LYS A 208 -6.67 -3.07 -15.65
C LYS A 208 -6.29 -4.06 -14.55
N PRO A 209 -5.81 -3.56 -13.37
CA PRO A 209 -5.62 -4.40 -12.20
C PRO A 209 -6.95 -5.04 -11.76
N ASN A 210 -6.86 -6.26 -11.23
CA ASN A 210 -8.03 -7.03 -10.75
C ASN A 210 -8.54 -6.50 -9.40
N LEU A 211 -9.01 -5.26 -9.41
CA LEU A 211 -9.60 -4.57 -8.26
C LEU A 211 -10.84 -3.79 -8.67
N ASN A 212 -11.71 -3.53 -7.70
CA ASN A 212 -12.84 -2.63 -7.91
C ASN A 212 -12.35 -1.23 -8.35
N ASP A 213 -12.98 -0.64 -9.38
CA ASP A 213 -12.54 0.61 -10.00
C ASP A 213 -12.39 1.77 -9.00
N LYS A 214 -13.30 1.87 -8.01
CA LYS A 214 -13.23 2.91 -6.97
C LYS A 214 -12.00 2.75 -6.07
N VAL A 215 -11.60 1.51 -5.77
CA VAL A 215 -10.41 1.19 -4.98
C VAL A 215 -9.17 1.38 -5.83
N ALA A 216 -9.14 0.83 -7.04
CA ALA A 216 -8.02 0.91 -7.98
C ALA A 216 -7.63 2.38 -8.26
N ASN A 217 -8.59 3.25 -8.56
CA ASN A 217 -8.34 4.67 -8.80
C ASN A 217 -7.76 5.40 -7.57
N LYS A 218 -8.17 5.03 -6.35
CA LYS A 218 -7.62 5.61 -5.13
C LYS A 218 -6.18 5.15 -4.89
N ILE A 219 -5.86 3.87 -5.12
CA ILE A 219 -4.51 3.33 -4.98
C ILE A 219 -3.58 3.92 -6.05
N ALA A 220 -4.03 4.03 -7.30
CA ALA A 220 -3.27 4.69 -8.37
C ALA A 220 -2.90 6.13 -8.01
N GLY A 221 -3.78 6.85 -7.28
CA GLY A 221 -3.48 8.17 -6.73
C GLY A 221 -2.48 8.19 -5.59
N MET A 222 -2.13 7.05 -4.98
CA MET A 222 -1.17 6.95 -3.87
C MET A 222 0.23 6.57 -4.33
N VAL A 223 0.36 5.87 -5.47
CA VAL A 223 1.64 5.41 -6.02
C VAL A 223 2.24 6.41 -7.01
N ASP A 224 3.53 6.30 -7.26
CA ASP A 224 4.23 7.13 -8.24
C ASP A 224 4.04 6.60 -9.66
N ILE A 225 4.00 5.28 -9.80
CA ILE A 225 3.87 4.58 -11.09
C ILE A 225 2.88 3.44 -10.96
N VAL A 226 1.99 3.32 -11.95
CA VAL A 226 1.22 2.10 -12.24
C VAL A 226 1.72 1.56 -13.57
N ALA A 227 2.28 0.34 -13.55
CA ALA A 227 2.90 -0.27 -14.71
C ALA A 227 2.34 -1.67 -14.98
N ARG A 228 2.09 -1.95 -16.25
CA ARG A 228 1.66 -3.26 -16.73
C ARG A 228 2.86 -4.12 -17.07
N VAL A 229 2.86 -5.37 -16.61
CA VAL A 229 3.84 -6.40 -16.98
C VAL A 229 3.17 -7.40 -17.90
N TYR A 230 3.70 -7.57 -19.12
CA TYR A 230 3.18 -8.54 -20.06
C TYR A 230 4.31 -9.20 -20.87
N VAL A 231 3.96 -10.27 -21.58
CA VAL A 231 4.88 -10.99 -22.46
C VAL A 231 4.51 -10.64 -23.89
N ASP A 232 5.49 -10.12 -24.64
CA ASP A 232 5.40 -9.84 -26.06
C ASP A 232 6.35 -10.79 -26.80
N GLU A 233 5.77 -11.67 -27.63
CA GLU A 233 6.48 -12.78 -28.28
C GLU A 233 7.25 -13.65 -27.26
N LYS A 234 8.53 -13.34 -27.00
CA LYS A 234 9.39 -14.03 -26.03
C LYS A 234 9.99 -13.11 -25.00
N GLN A 235 9.67 -11.81 -25.05
CA GLN A 235 10.24 -10.82 -24.15
C GLN A 235 9.22 -10.38 -23.12
N ARG A 236 9.68 -10.20 -21.88
CA ARG A 236 8.87 -9.59 -20.82
C ARG A 236 9.03 -8.10 -20.89
N VAL A 237 7.91 -7.39 -20.92
CA VAL A 237 7.85 -5.93 -21.08
C VAL A 237 7.22 -5.32 -19.84
N LEU A 238 7.81 -4.23 -19.39
CA LEU A 238 7.23 -3.32 -18.41
C LEU A 238 6.72 -2.08 -19.16
N SER A 239 5.40 -1.87 -19.13
CA SER A 239 4.72 -0.80 -19.86
C SER A 239 4.15 0.23 -18.90
N PHE A 240 4.44 1.48 -19.17
CA PHE A 240 3.92 2.67 -18.48
C PHE A 240 2.81 3.36 -19.30
N LYS A 241 2.34 2.70 -20.34
CA LYS A 241 1.26 3.22 -21.20
C LYS A 241 -0.01 3.39 -20.37
N SER A 242 -0.70 4.49 -20.65
CA SER A 242 -2.01 4.78 -20.11
C SER A 242 -2.85 5.39 -21.20
N ASP A 243 -4.01 4.81 -21.48
CA ASP A 243 -4.98 5.29 -22.41
C ASP A 243 -6.42 4.92 -21.98
N GLU A 244 -7.39 5.03 -22.86
CA GLU A 244 -8.79 4.68 -22.56
C GLU A 244 -8.98 3.19 -22.24
N VAL A 245 -8.08 2.32 -22.68
CA VAL A 245 -8.18 0.85 -22.59
C VAL A 245 -7.27 0.29 -21.51
N VAL A 246 -6.05 0.84 -21.42
CA VAL A 246 -5.00 0.37 -20.51
C VAL A 246 -4.91 1.28 -19.28
N PHE A 247 -5.17 0.67 -18.12
CA PHE A 247 -5.01 1.34 -16.84
C PHE A 247 -3.53 1.48 -16.50
N GLY A 248 -3.02 2.70 -16.38
CA GLY A 248 -1.61 2.91 -16.10
C GLY A 248 -1.30 4.38 -15.91
N GLY A 249 -0.01 4.70 -15.91
CA GLY A 249 0.48 6.05 -15.79
C GLY A 249 1.31 6.30 -14.54
N GLY A 250 1.63 7.55 -14.28
CA GLY A 250 2.46 7.91 -13.14
C GLY A 250 2.68 9.41 -13.05
N ARG A 251 3.32 9.81 -11.95
CA ARG A 251 3.69 11.20 -11.66
C ARG A 251 4.99 11.62 -12.36
N LEU A 252 5.75 10.63 -12.83
CA LEU A 252 7.07 10.82 -13.41
C LEU A 252 6.98 11.07 -14.91
N LYS A 253 7.83 11.94 -15.43
CA LYS A 253 8.01 12.15 -16.87
C LYS A 253 8.99 11.13 -17.43
N LEU A 254 8.54 9.89 -17.58
CA LEU A 254 9.38 8.81 -18.07
C LEU A 254 9.76 9.03 -19.54
N ARG A 255 11.03 8.81 -19.88
CA ARG A 255 11.54 8.93 -21.27
C ARG A 255 11.04 7.83 -22.18
N ALA A 256 10.78 6.66 -21.63
CA ALA A 256 10.28 5.49 -22.36
C ALA A 256 8.86 5.12 -21.90
N LYS A 257 8.01 4.75 -22.85
CA LYS A 257 6.67 4.23 -22.52
C LYS A 257 6.69 2.74 -22.22
N GLU A 258 7.71 2.03 -22.67
CA GLU A 258 7.92 0.60 -22.47
C GLU A 258 9.40 0.29 -22.41
N ILE A 259 9.76 -0.65 -21.55
CA ILE A 259 11.12 -1.18 -21.40
C ILE A 259 11.05 -2.70 -21.23
N ASN A 260 12.15 -3.39 -21.48
CA ASN A 260 12.26 -4.77 -21.05
C ASN A 260 12.10 -4.86 -19.53
N LEU A 261 11.50 -5.95 -19.03
CA LEU A 261 11.29 -6.19 -17.60
C LEU A 261 12.65 -6.49 -16.94
N ASP A 262 13.40 -5.43 -16.70
CA ASP A 262 14.74 -5.46 -16.13
C ASP A 262 14.88 -4.36 -15.07
N TYR A 263 15.52 -4.70 -13.93
CA TYR A 263 15.64 -3.77 -12.80
C TYR A 263 16.56 -2.59 -13.11
N GLU A 264 17.70 -2.84 -13.77
CA GLU A 264 18.68 -1.78 -14.08
C GLU A 264 18.07 -0.75 -15.05
N LYS A 265 17.38 -1.24 -16.09
CA LYS A 265 16.66 -0.40 -17.04
C LYS A 265 15.53 0.39 -16.37
N PHE A 266 14.85 -0.21 -15.40
CA PHE A 266 13.84 0.49 -14.62
C PHE A 266 14.45 1.64 -13.79
N GLU A 267 15.59 1.41 -13.12
CA GLU A 267 16.30 2.44 -12.37
C GLU A 267 16.76 3.61 -13.26
N GLU A 268 17.26 3.32 -14.47
CA GLU A 268 17.65 4.35 -15.43
C GLU A 268 16.46 5.23 -15.84
N VAL A 269 15.30 4.62 -16.10
CA VAL A 269 14.09 5.33 -16.50
C VAL A 269 13.50 6.12 -15.33
N TYR A 270 13.54 5.58 -14.13
CA TYR A 270 13.02 6.22 -12.92
C TYR A 270 13.81 7.48 -12.52
N LYS A 271 15.12 7.50 -12.72
CA LYS A 271 16.01 8.63 -12.42
C LYS A 271 15.90 9.81 -13.39
N CYS A 272 15.11 9.68 -14.43
CA CYS A 272 14.95 10.71 -15.47
C CYS A 272 13.82 11.72 -15.13
N ILE A 273 13.85 12.30 -13.93
CA ILE A 273 12.92 13.36 -13.50
C ILE A 273 13.41 14.73 -13.97
#